data_6881dc840b1ffeff3f09438a71aaa900
#
_entry.id   6881dc840b1ffeff3f09438a71aaa900
#
_cell.length_a   1.000
_cell.length_b   1.000
_cell.length_c   1.000
_cell.angle_alpha   90.00
_cell.angle_beta   90.00
_cell.angle_gamma   90.00
#
_symmetry.space_group_name_H-M   'P 1'
#
loop_
_entity.id
_entity.type
_entity.pdbx_description
1 polymer ?
#
loop_
_entity_poly.entity_id
_entity_poly.type
_entity_poly.pdbx_seq_one_letter_code
_entity_poly.pdbx_strand_id
1 'polypeptide(L)'
;MSVGYVPGVYDLFHVGHLNALRQARDQHVAVVAGVVSDEACEAVKGIRPFVPLAERLEIVASIGFVDAVHAETSTDKLDAWRAVGFHRVFKGDDWRDTPQGRLLEERLAAVGVEVVYFPYTAHTSSTALRRAIDLATVPLVDRVAS
;
A
#
# COMPACT_ATOMS: atom_id res chain seq x y z
N MET A 1 -7.51 22.07 3.96
CA MET A 1 -6.52 21.12 4.48
C MET A 1 -6.04 20.23 3.33
N SER A 2 -4.76 19.99 3.25
CA SER A 2 -4.19 19.08 2.24
C SER A 2 -4.54 17.63 2.57
N VAL A 3 -4.73 16.83 1.53
CA VAL A 3 -5.02 15.40 1.64
C VAL A 3 -3.80 14.62 1.20
N GLY A 4 -3.31 13.76 2.07
CA GLY A 4 -2.24 12.82 1.79
C GLY A 4 -2.81 11.43 1.53
N TYR A 5 -2.42 10.83 0.43
CA TYR A 5 -2.88 9.53 -0.01
C TYR A 5 -1.78 8.49 0.14
N VAL A 6 -2.08 7.40 0.81
CA VAL A 6 -1.11 6.33 1.07
C VAL A 6 -1.63 5.04 0.43
N PRO A 7 -1.23 4.76 -0.82
CA PRO A 7 -1.68 3.55 -1.50
C PRO A 7 -0.89 2.32 -1.04
N GLY A 8 -1.56 1.19 -0.97
CA GLY A 8 -0.93 -0.08 -0.65
C GLY A 8 -1.92 -1.23 -0.69
N VAL A 9 -1.41 -2.44 -0.64
CA VAL A 9 -2.25 -3.63 -0.54
C VAL A 9 -2.73 -3.83 0.88
N TYR A 10 -1.89 -3.53 1.86
CA TYR A 10 -2.18 -3.69 3.30
C TYR A 10 -2.56 -5.12 3.68
N ASP A 11 -1.97 -6.10 2.99
CA ASP A 11 -2.16 -7.51 3.31
C ASP A 11 -1.28 -7.91 4.48
N LEU A 12 -1.81 -8.73 5.40
CA LEU A 12 -1.10 -9.14 6.60
C LEU A 12 -0.56 -7.93 7.36
N PHE A 13 -1.45 -7.00 7.69
CA PHE A 13 -1.14 -5.69 8.26
C PHE A 13 -0.08 -5.78 9.37
N HIS A 14 0.96 -4.97 9.25
CA HIS A 14 2.10 -4.96 10.18
C HIS A 14 2.64 -3.54 10.39
N VAL A 15 3.69 -3.40 11.20
CA VAL A 15 4.25 -2.09 11.57
C VAL A 15 4.77 -1.29 10.37
N GLY A 16 5.21 -1.96 9.30
CA GLY A 16 5.62 -1.29 8.08
C GLY A 16 4.48 -0.50 7.43
N HIS A 17 3.29 -1.09 7.38
CA HIS A 17 2.07 -0.40 6.92
C HIS A 17 1.72 0.78 7.83
N LEU A 18 1.81 0.57 9.14
CA LEU A 18 1.52 1.60 10.12
C LEU A 18 2.48 2.78 9.99
N ASN A 19 3.77 2.50 9.78
CA ASN A 19 4.79 3.54 9.60
C ASN A 19 4.54 4.36 8.32
N ALA A 20 4.11 3.72 7.24
CA ALA A 20 3.74 4.42 6.01
C ALA A 20 2.62 5.44 6.25
N LEU A 21 1.59 5.03 6.98
CA LEU A 21 0.48 5.91 7.35
C LEU A 21 0.92 7.03 8.29
N ARG A 22 1.82 6.73 9.22
CA ARG A 22 2.39 7.74 10.13
C ARG A 22 3.20 8.81 9.40
N GLN A 23 3.89 8.45 8.32
CA GLN A 23 4.62 9.42 7.51
C GLN A 23 3.69 10.50 6.96
N ALA A 24 2.53 10.12 6.48
CA ALA A 24 1.52 11.07 6.01
C ALA A 24 0.98 11.92 7.16
N ARG A 25 0.63 11.30 8.28
CA ARG A 25 0.18 12.03 9.47
C ARG A 25 1.19 13.09 9.92
N ASP A 26 2.46 12.75 9.91
CA ASP A 26 3.52 13.66 10.38
C ASP A 26 3.74 14.85 9.44
N GLN A 27 3.23 14.80 8.22
CA GLN A 27 3.21 15.92 7.28
C GLN A 27 2.01 16.85 7.48
N HIS A 28 1.23 16.66 8.54
CA HIS A 28 0.04 17.49 8.87
C HIS A 28 -0.99 17.54 7.75
N VAL A 29 -1.25 16.41 7.12
CA VAL A 29 -2.27 16.23 6.09
C VAL A 29 -3.40 15.35 6.62
N ALA A 30 -4.58 15.45 6.03
CA ALA A 30 -5.61 14.44 6.21
C ALA A 30 -5.14 13.15 5.54
N VAL A 31 -5.22 12.02 6.25
CA VAL A 31 -4.68 10.75 5.80
C VAL A 31 -5.78 9.91 5.18
N VAL A 32 -5.64 9.61 3.89
CA VAL A 32 -6.51 8.68 3.17
C VAL A 32 -5.67 7.49 2.73
N ALA A 33 -6.04 6.30 3.17
CA ALA A 33 -5.38 5.07 2.74
C ALA A 33 -6.09 4.52 1.50
N GLY A 34 -5.31 4.26 0.44
CA GLY A 34 -5.81 3.59 -0.76
C GLY A 34 -5.52 2.09 -0.67
N VAL A 35 -6.56 1.28 -0.53
CA VAL A 35 -6.42 -0.16 -0.35
C VAL A 35 -6.72 -0.86 -1.67
N VAL A 36 -5.70 -1.51 -2.23
CA VAL A 36 -5.79 -2.16 -3.55
C VAL A 36 -6.71 -3.37 -3.47
N SER A 37 -7.63 -3.48 -4.42
CA SER A 37 -8.55 -4.62 -4.49
C SER A 37 -7.82 -5.94 -4.76
N ASP A 38 -8.49 -7.06 -4.46
CA ASP A 38 -7.93 -8.40 -4.70
C ASP A 38 -7.59 -8.59 -6.18
N GLU A 39 -8.49 -8.17 -7.06
CA GLU A 39 -8.34 -8.28 -8.52
C GLU A 39 -7.22 -7.38 -9.05
N ALA A 40 -7.15 -6.14 -8.58
CA ALA A 40 -6.11 -5.21 -9.00
C ALA A 40 -4.72 -5.67 -8.51
N CYS A 41 -4.63 -6.21 -7.31
CA CYS A 41 -3.40 -6.80 -6.79
C CYS A 41 -2.94 -7.98 -7.65
N GLU A 42 -3.85 -8.88 -7.97
CA GLU A 42 -3.56 -10.04 -8.82
C GLU A 42 -3.10 -9.61 -10.21
N ALA A 43 -3.72 -8.58 -10.79
CA ALA A 43 -3.35 -8.07 -12.12
C ALA A 43 -1.92 -7.52 -12.15
N VAL A 44 -1.45 -6.89 -11.07
CA VAL A 44 -0.13 -6.27 -11.01
C VAL A 44 0.94 -7.23 -10.47
N LYS A 45 0.64 -7.96 -9.39
CA LYS A 45 1.61 -8.81 -8.69
C LYS A 45 1.49 -10.29 -9.03
N GLY A 46 0.44 -10.72 -9.72
CA GLY A 46 0.19 -12.12 -10.05
C GLY A 46 -0.28 -12.98 -8.88
N ILE A 47 -0.55 -12.38 -7.72
CA ILE A 47 -1.01 -13.07 -6.52
C ILE A 47 -2.14 -12.29 -5.86
N ARG A 48 -3.11 -13.01 -5.30
CA ARG A 48 -4.18 -12.41 -4.51
C ARG A 48 -3.72 -12.22 -3.07
N PRO A 49 -4.20 -11.16 -2.36
CA PRO A 49 -3.96 -11.02 -0.93
C PRO A 49 -4.53 -12.20 -0.13
N PHE A 50 -3.90 -12.50 1.00
CA PHE A 50 -4.46 -13.48 1.96
C PHE A 50 -5.73 -12.98 2.61
N VAL A 51 -5.76 -11.69 2.96
CA VAL A 51 -6.90 -11.07 3.63
C VAL A 51 -7.78 -10.39 2.57
N PRO A 52 -9.09 -10.71 2.52
CA PRO A 52 -10.00 -10.10 1.55
C PRO A 52 -10.08 -8.57 1.69
N LEU A 53 -10.38 -7.89 0.60
CA LEU A 53 -10.44 -6.43 0.56
C LEU A 53 -11.32 -5.82 1.67
N ALA A 54 -12.51 -6.38 1.90
CA ALA A 54 -13.43 -5.85 2.91
C ALA A 54 -12.81 -5.83 4.31
N GLU A 55 -12.07 -6.87 4.66
CA GLU A 55 -11.40 -6.97 5.96
C GLU A 55 -10.17 -6.04 6.03
N ARG A 56 -9.40 -5.94 4.94
CA ARG A 56 -8.27 -5.01 4.88
C ARG A 56 -8.73 -3.57 5.01
N LEU A 57 -9.82 -3.20 4.36
CA LEU A 57 -10.45 -1.88 4.51
C LEU A 57 -10.86 -1.62 5.96
N GLU A 58 -11.50 -2.59 6.61
CA GLU A 58 -11.94 -2.46 7.99
C GLU A 58 -10.78 -2.25 8.96
N ILE A 59 -9.72 -3.04 8.80
CA ILE A 59 -8.51 -2.91 9.65
C ILE A 59 -7.89 -1.52 9.51
N VAL A 60 -7.67 -1.08 8.27
CA VAL A 60 -7.03 0.21 8.01
C VAL A 60 -7.92 1.37 8.46
N ALA A 61 -9.22 1.28 8.25
CA ALA A 61 -10.17 2.30 8.69
C ALA A 61 -10.21 2.45 10.21
N SER A 62 -9.81 1.41 10.95
CA SER A 62 -9.79 1.39 12.42
C SER A 62 -8.56 2.07 13.01
N ILE A 63 -7.57 2.45 12.20
CA ILE A 63 -6.39 3.18 12.66
C ILE A 63 -6.81 4.61 13.03
N GLY A 64 -6.54 5.01 14.28
CA GLY A 64 -7.08 6.24 14.87
C GLY A 64 -6.76 7.52 14.11
N PHE A 65 -5.62 7.61 13.42
CA PHE A 65 -5.24 8.79 12.65
C PHE A 65 -5.52 8.68 11.15
N VAL A 66 -6.14 7.61 10.69
CA VAL A 66 -6.60 7.47 9.31
C VAL A 66 -7.97 8.11 9.19
N ASP A 67 -8.09 9.14 8.35
CA ASP A 67 -9.33 9.90 8.20
C ASP A 67 -10.34 9.21 7.28
N ALA A 68 -9.86 8.51 6.27
CA ALA A 68 -10.72 7.76 5.33
C ALA A 68 -9.93 6.66 4.63
N VAL A 69 -10.65 5.70 4.08
CA VAL A 69 -10.10 4.66 3.21
C VAL A 69 -10.78 4.70 1.85
N HIS A 70 -10.05 4.32 0.82
CA HIS A 70 -10.54 4.24 -0.55
C HIS A 70 -10.16 2.88 -1.15
N ALA A 71 -11.12 2.16 -1.71
CA ALA A 71 -10.84 0.90 -2.39
C ALA A 71 -10.32 1.19 -3.81
N GLU A 72 -9.08 0.82 -4.09
CA GLU A 72 -8.50 0.96 -5.43
C GLU A 72 -8.85 -0.25 -6.27
N THR A 73 -9.75 -0.07 -7.22
CA THR A 73 -10.17 -1.12 -8.16
C THR A 73 -9.48 -1.02 -9.52
N SER A 74 -8.79 0.10 -9.77
CA SER A 74 -8.02 0.35 -10.98
C SER A 74 -6.53 0.35 -10.67
N THR A 75 -5.71 -0.02 -11.63
CA THR A 75 -4.25 0.07 -11.53
C THR A 75 -3.73 1.49 -11.81
N ASP A 76 -4.59 2.38 -12.29
CA ASP A 76 -4.24 3.77 -12.60
C ASP A 76 -4.51 4.68 -11.40
N LYS A 77 -3.45 5.29 -10.84
CA LYS A 77 -3.56 6.21 -9.71
C LYS A 77 -4.36 7.47 -10.01
N LEU A 78 -4.50 7.85 -11.28
CA LEU A 78 -5.36 8.97 -11.66
C LEU A 78 -6.83 8.69 -11.39
N ASP A 79 -7.26 7.44 -11.47
CA ASP A 79 -8.62 7.06 -11.10
C ASP A 79 -8.87 7.26 -9.60
N ALA A 80 -7.89 6.90 -8.76
CA ALA A 80 -7.95 7.18 -7.33
C ALA A 80 -7.97 8.70 -7.07
N TRP A 81 -7.15 9.47 -7.78
CA TRP A 81 -7.14 10.92 -7.64
C TRP A 81 -8.49 11.54 -8.01
N ARG A 82 -9.13 11.10 -9.07
CA ARG A 82 -10.46 11.59 -9.46
C ARG A 82 -11.51 11.31 -8.38
N ALA A 83 -11.38 10.20 -7.68
CA ALA A 83 -12.31 9.82 -6.62
C ALA A 83 -12.05 10.56 -5.30
N VAL A 84 -10.80 10.77 -4.94
CA VAL A 84 -10.38 11.28 -3.61
C VAL A 84 -9.97 12.75 -3.65
N GLY A 85 -9.29 13.18 -4.68
CA GLY A 85 -8.80 14.56 -4.80
C GLY A 85 -7.61 14.87 -3.89
N PHE A 86 -6.68 13.94 -3.75
CA PHE A 86 -5.51 14.12 -2.89
C PHE A 86 -4.50 15.10 -3.50
N HIS A 87 -3.63 15.67 -2.65
CA HIS A 87 -2.61 16.65 -3.01
C HIS A 87 -1.21 16.06 -3.01
N ARG A 88 -0.98 15.01 -2.21
CA ARG A 88 0.27 14.29 -2.08
C ARG A 88 0.04 12.79 -2.03
N VAL A 89 0.96 12.04 -2.64
CA VAL A 89 1.01 10.58 -2.53
C VAL A 89 2.27 10.19 -1.76
N PHE A 90 2.12 9.34 -0.77
CA PHE A 90 3.24 8.85 0.04
C PHE A 90 3.59 7.44 -0.39
N LYS A 91 4.85 7.25 -0.78
CA LYS A 91 5.39 5.96 -1.23
C LYS A 91 6.68 5.63 -0.50
N GLY A 92 6.95 4.36 -0.31
CA GLY A 92 8.26 3.92 0.15
C GLY A 92 9.36 4.28 -0.87
N ASP A 93 10.56 4.54 -0.38
CA ASP A 93 11.69 5.00 -1.22
C ASP A 93 12.25 3.93 -2.17
N ASP A 94 11.77 2.67 -2.06
CA ASP A 94 12.07 1.61 -3.02
C ASP A 94 11.56 1.93 -4.43
N TRP A 95 10.59 2.84 -4.56
CA TRP A 95 10.08 3.31 -5.86
C TRP A 95 10.87 4.50 -6.42
N ARG A 96 11.68 5.17 -5.59
CA ARG A 96 12.47 6.32 -6.02
C ARG A 96 13.48 5.90 -7.09
N ASP A 97 13.58 6.70 -8.16
CA ASP A 97 14.50 6.48 -9.29
C ASP A 97 14.25 5.18 -10.06
N THR A 98 13.09 4.56 -9.89
CA THR A 98 12.64 3.43 -10.70
C THR A 98 11.79 3.92 -11.88
N PRO A 99 11.67 3.13 -12.97
CA PRO A 99 10.76 3.49 -14.07
C PRO A 99 9.32 3.66 -13.61
N GLN A 100 8.83 2.82 -12.70
CA GLN A 100 7.49 2.91 -12.14
C GLN A 100 7.31 4.19 -11.33
N GLY A 101 8.29 4.54 -10.51
CA GLY A 101 8.27 5.76 -9.70
C GLY A 101 8.26 7.01 -10.56
N ARG A 102 9.08 7.07 -11.60
CA ARG A 102 9.13 8.20 -12.53
C ARG A 102 7.82 8.37 -13.28
N LEU A 103 7.23 7.27 -13.75
CA LEU A 103 5.94 7.33 -14.43
C LEU A 103 4.84 7.85 -13.50
N LEU A 104 4.83 7.37 -12.25
CA LEU A 104 3.88 7.84 -11.24
C LEU A 104 4.04 9.35 -11.01
N GLU A 105 5.28 9.82 -10.81
CA GLU A 105 5.58 11.23 -10.61
C GLU A 105 5.10 12.10 -11.78
N GLU A 106 5.38 11.69 -13.01
CA GLU A 106 4.98 12.42 -14.22
C GLU A 106 3.46 12.50 -14.35
N ARG A 107 2.77 11.39 -14.16
CA ARG A 107 1.32 11.33 -14.30
C ARG A 107 0.63 12.19 -13.22
N LEU A 108 1.11 12.14 -12.01
CA LEU A 108 0.54 12.90 -10.90
C LEU A 108 0.92 14.38 -10.96
N ALA A 109 2.12 14.72 -11.43
CA ALA A 109 2.52 16.10 -11.62
C ALA A 109 1.61 16.83 -12.62
N ALA A 110 1.09 16.13 -13.61
CA ALA A 110 0.15 16.70 -14.59
C ALA A 110 -1.15 17.20 -13.96
N VAL A 111 -1.51 16.71 -12.79
CA VAL A 111 -2.69 17.14 -12.03
C VAL A 111 -2.32 17.87 -10.73
N GLY A 112 -1.06 18.29 -10.58
CA GLY A 112 -0.60 19.08 -9.46
C GLY A 112 -0.37 18.29 -8.16
N VAL A 113 -0.17 16.98 -8.27
CA VAL A 113 0.07 16.11 -7.12
C VAL A 113 1.54 15.78 -6.98
N GLU A 114 2.07 15.94 -5.77
CA GLU A 114 3.46 15.63 -5.41
C GLU A 114 3.55 14.19 -4.89
N VAL A 115 4.61 13.47 -5.30
CA VAL A 115 4.97 12.18 -4.71
C VAL A 115 6.03 12.40 -3.65
N VAL A 116 5.75 11.98 -2.43
CA VAL A 116 6.67 12.08 -1.29
C VAL A 116 7.17 10.68 -0.95
N TYR A 117 8.47 10.49 -1.01
CA TYR A 117 9.10 9.23 -0.64
C TYR A 117 9.54 9.26 0.81
N PHE A 118 9.43 8.11 1.48
CA PHE A 118 9.87 7.94 2.86
C PHE A 118 10.73 6.68 2.98
N PRO A 119 11.71 6.66 3.91
CA PRO A 119 12.54 5.49 4.10
C PRO A 119 11.75 4.32 4.67
N TYR A 120 12.02 3.14 4.13
CA TYR A 120 11.41 1.90 4.63
C TYR A 120 12.20 1.44 5.87
N THR A 121 11.60 1.50 7.05
CA THR A 121 12.28 1.27 8.33
C THR A 121 11.84 -0.02 9.04
N ALA A 122 10.87 -0.75 8.50
CA ALA A 122 10.35 -1.96 9.13
C ALA A 122 11.20 -3.19 8.79
N HIS A 123 11.38 -4.07 9.77
CA HIS A 123 12.01 -5.38 9.58
C HIS A 123 10.99 -6.42 9.07
N THR A 124 9.70 -6.19 9.31
CA THR A 124 8.62 -7.08 8.88
C THR A 124 8.07 -6.61 7.54
N SER A 125 7.81 -7.53 6.64
CA SER A 125 7.16 -7.26 5.36
C SER A 125 6.08 -8.30 5.07
N SER A 126 5.10 -7.93 4.25
CA SER A 126 4.07 -8.88 3.80
C SER A 126 4.70 -10.03 3.00
N THR A 127 5.75 -9.75 2.24
CA THR A 127 6.50 -10.78 1.51
C THR A 127 7.13 -11.80 2.46
N ALA A 128 7.78 -11.34 3.54
CA ALA A 128 8.37 -12.22 4.54
C ALA A 128 7.32 -13.04 5.27
N LEU A 129 6.19 -12.41 5.64
CA LEU A 129 5.07 -13.11 6.29
C LEU A 129 4.45 -14.15 5.36
N ARG A 130 4.27 -13.82 4.09
CA ARG A 130 3.75 -14.74 3.08
C ARG A 130 4.66 -15.95 2.91
N ARG A 131 5.98 -15.75 2.87
CA ARG A 131 6.96 -16.85 2.83
C ARG A 131 6.86 -17.74 4.05
N ALA A 132 6.71 -17.17 5.24
CA ALA A 132 6.56 -17.94 6.48
C ALA A 132 5.29 -18.80 6.45
N ILE A 133 4.17 -18.25 5.94
CA ILE A 133 2.91 -18.98 5.80
C ILE A 133 3.07 -20.12 4.79
N ASP A 134 3.64 -19.85 3.62
CA ASP A 134 3.86 -20.84 2.58
C ASP A 134 4.75 -21.99 3.10
N LEU A 135 5.82 -21.65 3.80
CA LEU A 135 6.73 -22.63 4.40
C LEU A 135 6.01 -23.47 5.48
N ALA A 136 5.17 -22.84 6.29
CA ALA A 136 4.41 -23.52 7.34
C ALA A 136 3.35 -24.48 6.79
N THR A 137 2.88 -24.26 5.55
CA THR A 137 1.86 -25.12 4.91
C THR A 137 2.48 -26.27 4.07
N VAL A 138 3.80 -26.28 3.88
CA VAL A 138 4.50 -27.35 3.19
C VAL A 138 4.40 -28.63 4.03
N PRO A 139 4.05 -29.80 3.44
CA PRO A 139 4.03 -31.08 4.17
C PRO A 139 5.36 -31.39 4.85
N LEU A 140 5.31 -32.00 6.03
CA LEU A 140 6.51 -32.29 6.82
C LEU A 140 7.57 -33.07 6.04
N VAL A 141 7.15 -34.04 5.22
CA VAL A 141 8.06 -34.85 4.40
C VAL A 141 8.85 -33.98 3.41
N ASP A 142 8.21 -32.99 2.82
CA ASP A 142 8.88 -32.08 1.88
C ASP A 142 9.84 -31.13 2.59
N ARG A 143 9.52 -30.71 3.82
CA ARG A 143 10.41 -29.88 4.64
C ARG A 143 11.70 -30.61 5.01
N VAL A 144 11.59 -31.91 5.29
CA VAL A 144 12.74 -32.75 5.65
C VAL A 144 13.61 -33.06 4.42
N ALA A 145 13.01 -33.16 3.23
CA ALA A 145 13.71 -33.42 1.98
C ALA A 145 14.47 -32.19 1.43
N SER A 146 14.10 -31.01 1.87
CA SER A 146 14.77 -29.77 1.45
C SER A 146 15.82 -29.34 2.46
#